data_f92430179b523346e5e758cda4f1a579
#
_entry.id   f92430179b523346e5e758cda4f1a579
#
_cell.length_a   1.000
_cell.length_b   1.000
_cell.length_c   1.000
_cell.angle_alpha   90.00
_cell.angle_beta   90.00
_cell.angle_gamma   90.00
#
_symmetry.space_group_name_H-M   'P 1'
#
loop_
_entity.id
_entity.type
_entity.pdbx_description
1 polymer ?
#
loop_
_entity_poly.entity_id
_entity_poly.type
_entity_poly.pdbx_seq_one_letter_code
_entity_poly.pdbx_strand_id
1 'polypeptide(L)'
;MAVQISKKRKFVADGIFKAELNEFLTRELAEDEIIILATRTQNVLGEKGHQIRELTAVLQKRFGFLEGNVELYAEKVATRGLCAIAQAESLWYKLLGSLAVRRACYGVLRFIMESGTKGCEVVVSGKLRGQRAKSMKFLDGLMIHSGDSVNYYVDIAVYHVLLRQGFELSCPRWHFNSAFLGGWSKQS
;
A
#
# COMPACT_ATOMS: atom_id res chain seq x y z
N MET A 1 -21.57 -41.29 7.45
CA MET A 1 -20.37 -41.17 8.29
C MET A 1 -19.63 -39.92 7.84
N ALA A 2 -19.56 -38.88 8.67
CA ALA A 2 -18.81 -37.66 8.34
C ALA A 2 -17.33 -37.97 8.43
N VAL A 3 -16.61 -37.86 7.31
CA VAL A 3 -15.16 -38.04 7.26
C VAL A 3 -14.52 -36.89 8.05
N GLN A 4 -13.93 -37.22 9.19
CA GLN A 4 -13.18 -36.23 9.97
C GLN A 4 -11.91 -35.82 9.20
N ILE A 5 -12.00 -34.68 8.55
CA ILE A 5 -10.85 -34.08 7.85
C ILE A 5 -9.87 -33.53 8.90
N SER A 6 -8.58 -33.86 8.80
CA SER A 6 -7.58 -33.37 9.74
C SER A 6 -7.55 -31.83 9.69
N LYS A 7 -7.23 -31.16 10.83
CA LYS A 7 -7.16 -29.69 10.94
C LYS A 7 -6.29 -29.07 9.85
N LYS A 8 -5.16 -29.70 9.52
CA LYS A 8 -4.25 -29.25 8.46
C LYS A 8 -4.90 -29.27 7.08
N ARG A 9 -5.63 -30.35 6.74
CA ARG A 9 -6.35 -30.45 5.46
C ARG A 9 -7.49 -29.44 5.37
N LYS A 10 -8.18 -29.19 6.47
CA LYS A 10 -9.23 -28.18 6.51
C LYS A 10 -8.65 -26.78 6.23
N PHE A 11 -7.52 -26.45 6.85
CA PHE A 11 -6.87 -25.15 6.65
C PHE A 11 -6.41 -24.94 5.20
N VAL A 12 -5.86 -25.98 4.57
CA VAL A 12 -5.47 -25.94 3.15
C VAL A 12 -6.70 -25.83 2.26
N ALA A 13 -7.76 -26.59 2.54
CA ALA A 13 -9.02 -26.54 1.78
C ALA A 13 -9.67 -25.14 1.85
N ASP A 14 -9.69 -24.53 3.04
CA ASP A 14 -10.23 -23.17 3.22
C ASP A 14 -9.38 -22.12 2.48
N GLY A 15 -8.05 -22.28 2.46
CA GLY A 15 -7.14 -21.40 1.71
C GLY A 15 -7.34 -21.52 0.18
N ILE A 16 -7.43 -22.75 -0.32
CA ILE A 16 -7.70 -23.02 -1.75
C ILE A 16 -9.07 -22.48 -2.14
N PHE A 17 -10.09 -22.74 -1.34
CA PHE A 17 -11.44 -22.25 -1.59
C PHE A 17 -11.50 -20.71 -1.68
N LYS A 18 -10.83 -20.01 -0.76
CA LYS A 18 -10.76 -18.54 -0.81
C LYS A 18 -10.05 -18.05 -2.07
N ALA A 19 -8.95 -18.70 -2.48
CA ALA A 19 -8.21 -18.32 -3.68
C ALA A 19 -9.03 -18.57 -4.95
N GLU A 20 -9.68 -19.74 -5.05
CA GLU A 20 -10.55 -20.09 -6.17
C GLU A 20 -11.77 -19.17 -6.25
N LEU A 21 -12.40 -18.87 -5.10
CA LEU A 21 -13.53 -17.95 -5.04
C LEU A 21 -13.12 -16.55 -5.50
N ASN A 22 -11.97 -16.07 -5.04
CA ASN A 22 -11.47 -14.75 -5.43
C ASN A 22 -11.14 -14.69 -6.92
N GLU A 23 -10.51 -15.73 -7.47
CA GLU A 23 -10.24 -15.83 -8.90
C GLU A 23 -11.53 -15.92 -9.72
N PHE A 24 -12.51 -16.70 -9.26
CA PHE A 24 -13.81 -16.83 -9.90
C PHE A 24 -14.58 -15.50 -9.90
N LEU A 25 -14.66 -14.83 -8.75
CA LEU A 25 -15.31 -13.53 -8.64
C LEU A 25 -14.61 -12.47 -9.49
N THR A 26 -13.29 -12.54 -9.58
CA THR A 26 -12.52 -11.59 -10.41
C THR A 26 -12.74 -11.84 -11.91
N ARG A 27 -12.95 -13.08 -12.34
CA ARG A 27 -13.16 -13.42 -13.76
C ARG A 27 -14.59 -13.28 -14.23
N GLU A 28 -15.57 -13.68 -13.41
CA GLU A 28 -16.96 -13.83 -13.84
C GLU A 28 -17.84 -12.63 -13.49
N LEU A 29 -17.48 -11.88 -12.42
CA LEU A 29 -18.27 -10.73 -11.94
C LEU A 29 -17.62 -9.40 -12.25
N ALA A 30 -16.44 -9.41 -12.85
CA ALA A 30 -15.76 -8.18 -13.20
C ALA A 30 -16.35 -7.60 -14.51
N GLU A 31 -17.39 -6.84 -14.40
CA GLU A 31 -17.37 -5.52 -14.99
C GLU A 31 -16.20 -4.85 -14.27
N ASP A 32 -15.05 -4.69 -14.95
CA ASP A 32 -13.79 -4.37 -14.30
C ASP A 32 -13.82 -2.93 -13.78
N GLU A 33 -14.42 -2.72 -12.61
CA GLU A 33 -14.34 -1.47 -11.88
C GLU A 33 -13.02 -1.40 -11.13
N ILE A 34 -12.17 -0.47 -11.54
CA ILE A 34 -10.89 -0.22 -10.86
C ILE A 34 -11.01 1.06 -10.05
N ILE A 35 -10.98 0.94 -8.73
CA ILE A 35 -11.01 2.07 -7.81
C ILE A 35 -9.60 2.52 -7.50
N ILE A 36 -9.23 3.73 -7.92
CA ILE A 36 -7.95 4.35 -7.64
C ILE A 36 -8.07 5.21 -6.39
N LEU A 37 -7.45 4.76 -5.29
CA LEU A 37 -7.37 5.54 -4.06
C LEU A 37 -6.24 6.57 -4.17
N ALA A 38 -6.58 7.84 -4.24
CA ALA A 38 -5.62 8.92 -4.39
C ALA A 38 -5.76 9.99 -3.30
N THR A 39 -4.66 10.61 -2.92
CA THR A 39 -4.67 11.76 -1.99
C THR A 39 -5.19 13.02 -2.65
N ARG A 40 -4.97 13.17 -3.96
CA ARG A 40 -5.45 14.26 -4.81
C ARG A 40 -6.16 13.70 -6.03
N THR A 41 -7.45 13.53 -5.94
CA THR A 41 -8.28 12.99 -7.02
C THR A 41 -8.27 13.87 -8.28
N GLN A 42 -8.12 15.19 -8.11
CA GLN A 42 -8.02 16.11 -9.26
C GLN A 42 -6.86 15.78 -10.21
N ASN A 43 -5.72 15.33 -9.69
CA ASN A 43 -4.58 14.96 -10.53
C ASN A 43 -4.82 13.67 -11.31
N VAL A 44 -5.70 12.78 -10.82
CA VAL A 44 -6.08 11.55 -11.51
C VAL A 44 -7.15 11.82 -12.56
N LEU A 45 -8.13 12.65 -12.21
CA LEU A 45 -9.20 13.03 -13.14
C LEU A 45 -8.70 13.93 -14.25
N GLY A 46 -7.78 14.86 -13.93
CA GLY A 46 -7.34 15.91 -14.84
C GLY A 46 -8.43 16.95 -15.12
N GLU A 47 -8.15 17.89 -16.02
CA GLU A 47 -9.13 18.87 -16.46
C GLU A 47 -10.23 18.17 -17.26
N LYS A 48 -11.49 18.32 -16.83
CA LYS A 48 -12.68 17.72 -17.46
C LYS A 48 -12.62 16.18 -17.62
N GLY A 49 -11.88 15.48 -16.77
CA GLY A 49 -11.74 14.03 -16.83
C GLY A 49 -10.90 13.50 -18.00
N HIS A 50 -10.00 14.32 -18.56
CA HIS A 50 -9.16 13.93 -19.70
C HIS A 50 -8.16 12.84 -19.32
N GLN A 51 -7.48 12.98 -18.18
CA GLN A 51 -6.45 12.03 -17.77
C GLN A 51 -7.02 10.65 -17.44
N ILE A 52 -8.17 10.58 -16.78
CA ILE A 52 -8.78 9.29 -16.47
C ILE A 52 -9.21 8.54 -17.75
N ARG A 53 -9.69 9.25 -18.76
CA ARG A 53 -10.01 8.66 -20.06
C ARG A 53 -8.78 8.16 -20.80
N GLU A 54 -7.68 8.89 -20.75
CA GLU A 54 -6.40 8.44 -21.31
C GLU A 54 -5.89 7.19 -20.60
N LEU A 55 -5.96 7.15 -19.25
CA LEU A 55 -5.59 5.97 -18.45
C LEU A 55 -6.45 4.76 -18.81
N THR A 56 -7.76 4.94 -18.95
CA THR A 56 -8.67 3.87 -19.38
C THR A 56 -8.28 3.33 -20.76
N ALA A 57 -8.01 4.21 -21.73
CA ALA A 57 -7.60 3.81 -23.07
C ALA A 57 -6.24 3.06 -23.07
N VAL A 58 -5.29 3.47 -22.22
CA VAL A 58 -4.00 2.80 -22.07
C VAL A 58 -4.18 1.40 -21.48
N LEU A 59 -5.02 1.26 -20.44
CA LEU A 59 -5.31 -0.04 -19.82
C LEU A 59 -6.00 -0.99 -20.81
N GLN A 60 -7.01 -0.53 -21.53
CA GLN A 60 -7.69 -1.32 -22.53
C GLN A 60 -6.73 -1.85 -23.61
N LYS A 61 -5.86 -0.97 -24.14
CA LYS A 61 -4.86 -1.38 -25.15
C LYS A 61 -3.80 -2.34 -24.59
N ARG A 62 -3.35 -2.12 -23.35
CA ARG A 62 -2.27 -2.91 -22.78
C ARG A 62 -2.71 -4.33 -22.37
N PHE A 63 -3.90 -4.45 -21.82
CA PHE A 63 -4.45 -5.71 -21.32
C PHE A 63 -5.42 -6.38 -22.28
N GLY A 64 -5.76 -5.73 -23.40
CA GLY A 64 -6.66 -6.29 -24.42
C GLY A 64 -8.12 -6.36 -23.98
N PHE A 65 -8.56 -5.50 -23.07
CA PHE A 65 -9.97 -5.41 -22.69
C PHE A 65 -10.84 -4.84 -23.81
N LEU A 66 -12.07 -5.31 -23.90
CA LEU A 66 -13.05 -4.75 -24.83
C LEU A 66 -13.44 -3.34 -24.40
N GLU A 67 -13.77 -2.50 -25.37
CA GLU A 67 -14.24 -1.14 -25.08
C GLU A 67 -15.55 -1.20 -24.30
N GLY A 68 -15.58 -0.49 -23.16
CA GLY A 68 -16.72 -0.44 -22.25
C GLY A 68 -16.70 -1.43 -21.08
N ASN A 69 -15.76 -2.39 -21.05
CA ASN A 69 -15.69 -3.36 -19.95
C ASN A 69 -14.88 -2.86 -18.74
N VAL A 70 -14.14 -1.77 -18.87
CA VAL A 70 -13.29 -1.25 -17.78
C VAL A 70 -13.69 0.17 -17.46
N GLU A 71 -14.08 0.41 -16.21
CA GLU A 71 -14.33 1.73 -15.67
C GLU A 71 -13.34 2.07 -14.56
N LEU A 72 -12.78 3.28 -14.60
CA LEU A 72 -11.86 3.78 -13.60
C LEU A 72 -12.55 4.82 -12.72
N TYR A 73 -12.55 4.58 -11.42
CA TYR A 73 -13.04 5.52 -10.42
C TYR A 73 -11.88 6.05 -9.58
N ALA A 74 -11.89 7.35 -9.31
CA ALA A 74 -10.93 7.98 -8.42
C ALA A 74 -11.61 8.34 -7.09
N GLU A 75 -11.22 7.64 -6.02
CA GLU A 75 -11.71 7.91 -4.68
C GLU A 75 -10.63 8.60 -3.84
N LYS A 76 -11.06 9.51 -2.98
CA LYS A 76 -10.16 10.25 -2.11
C LYS A 76 -9.88 9.48 -0.84
N VAL A 77 -8.60 9.30 -0.50
CA VAL A 77 -8.17 8.75 0.78
C VAL A 77 -8.64 9.65 1.92
N ALA A 78 -9.41 9.10 2.86
CA ALA A 78 -10.01 9.86 3.96
C ALA A 78 -8.92 10.51 4.85
N THR A 79 -7.96 9.72 5.31
CA THR A 79 -6.85 10.20 6.15
C THR A 79 -5.52 9.77 5.56
N ARG A 80 -4.86 10.69 4.85
CA ARG A 80 -3.58 10.39 4.21
C ARG A 80 -2.48 9.97 5.18
N GLY A 81 -2.53 10.43 6.43
CA GLY A 81 -1.55 10.08 7.46
C GLY A 81 -1.62 8.62 7.89
N LEU A 82 -2.78 7.98 7.75
CA LEU A 82 -2.99 6.57 8.09
C LEU A 82 -2.73 5.60 6.93
N CYS A 83 -2.58 6.10 5.72
CA CYS A 83 -2.30 5.29 4.54
C CYS A 83 -0.79 5.11 4.36
N ALA A 84 -0.29 3.87 4.46
CA ALA A 84 1.13 3.55 4.34
C ALA A 84 1.69 3.92 2.97
N ILE A 85 0.96 3.64 1.90
CA ILE A 85 1.38 3.92 0.52
C ILE A 85 1.55 5.42 0.31
N ALA A 86 0.60 6.24 0.78
CA ALA A 86 0.65 7.69 0.63
C ALA A 86 1.86 8.30 1.39
N GLN A 87 2.19 7.75 2.56
CA GLN A 87 3.34 8.22 3.33
C GLN A 87 4.68 7.73 2.75
N ALA A 88 4.73 6.51 2.21
CA ALA A 88 5.89 6.02 1.49
C ALA A 88 6.20 6.88 0.25
N GLU A 89 5.19 7.29 -0.49
CA GLU A 89 5.33 8.20 -1.63
C GLU A 89 5.77 9.60 -1.18
N SER A 90 5.22 10.12 -0.09
CA SER A 90 5.67 11.39 0.49
C SER A 90 7.14 11.37 0.88
N LEU A 91 7.64 10.24 1.43
CA LEU A 91 9.06 10.08 1.72
C LEU A 91 9.89 10.02 0.43
N TRP A 92 9.42 9.29 -0.57
CA TRP A 92 10.06 9.20 -1.87
C TRP A 92 10.32 10.59 -2.47
N TYR A 93 9.32 11.46 -2.49
CA TYR A 93 9.49 12.85 -2.94
C TYR A 93 10.53 13.63 -2.12
N LYS A 94 10.54 13.48 -0.79
CA LYS A 94 11.52 14.13 0.08
C LYS A 94 12.96 13.66 -0.18
N LEU A 95 13.13 12.37 -0.47
CA LEU A 95 14.43 11.77 -0.78
C LEU A 95 14.93 12.20 -2.15
N LEU A 96 14.06 12.29 -3.16
CA LEU A 96 14.37 12.87 -4.47
C LEU A 96 14.79 14.35 -4.35
N GLY A 97 14.19 15.10 -3.43
CA GLY A 97 14.53 16.48 -3.12
C GLY A 97 15.87 16.65 -2.40
N SER A 98 16.71 15.59 -2.30
CA SER A 98 18.03 15.59 -1.66
C SER A 98 18.01 15.85 -0.16
N LEU A 99 16.87 15.62 0.51
CA LEU A 99 16.80 15.74 1.96
C LEU A 99 17.56 14.57 2.62
N ALA A 100 18.29 14.84 3.70
CA ALA A 100 19.00 13.81 4.44
C ALA A 100 18.01 12.73 4.95
N VAL A 101 18.34 11.46 4.73
CA VAL A 101 17.45 10.31 5.02
C VAL A 101 16.89 10.36 6.45
N ARG A 102 17.75 10.58 7.46
CA ARG A 102 17.28 10.69 8.85
C ARG A 102 16.24 11.78 9.05
N ARG A 103 16.50 12.97 8.47
CA ARG A 103 15.60 14.11 8.61
C ARG A 103 14.26 13.86 7.91
N ALA A 104 14.31 13.24 6.74
CA ALA A 104 13.12 12.85 6.00
C ALA A 104 12.27 11.84 6.76
N CYS A 105 12.89 10.76 7.29
CA CYS A 105 12.20 9.71 8.05
C CYS A 105 11.58 10.24 9.34
N TYR A 106 12.32 10.99 10.14
CA TYR A 106 11.75 11.57 11.37
C TYR A 106 10.63 12.58 11.09
N GLY A 107 10.75 13.36 10.01
CA GLY A 107 9.68 14.28 9.62
C GLY A 107 8.39 13.57 9.20
N VAL A 108 8.50 12.40 8.57
CA VAL A 108 7.34 11.57 8.22
C VAL A 108 6.79 10.85 9.43
N LEU A 109 7.64 10.26 10.29
CA LEU A 109 7.20 9.62 11.54
C LEU A 109 6.39 10.57 12.41
N ARG A 110 6.89 11.79 12.62
CA ARG A 110 6.18 12.81 13.40
C ARG A 110 4.79 13.11 12.83
N PHE A 111 4.70 13.30 11.52
CA PHE A 111 3.43 13.56 10.85
C PHE A 111 2.44 12.39 11.00
N ILE A 112 2.94 11.14 10.93
CA ILE A 112 2.12 9.95 11.12
C ILE A 112 1.59 9.87 12.54
N MET A 113 2.44 10.10 13.54
CA MET A 113 2.03 10.08 14.96
C MET A 113 1.03 11.21 15.27
N GLU A 114 1.21 12.40 14.67
CA GLU A 114 0.24 13.50 14.76
C GLU A 114 -1.12 13.14 14.14
N SER A 115 -1.14 12.22 13.16
CA SER A 115 -2.38 11.74 12.52
C SER A 115 -3.16 10.73 13.37
N GLY A 116 -2.68 10.37 14.56
CA GLY A 116 -3.37 9.52 15.53
C GLY A 116 -3.04 8.03 15.43
N THR A 117 -1.95 7.65 14.76
CA THR A 117 -1.46 6.27 14.78
C THR A 117 -0.88 5.90 16.15
N LYS A 118 -0.99 4.64 16.56
CA LYS A 118 -0.39 4.14 17.80
C LYS A 118 1.09 3.85 17.67
N GLY A 119 1.56 3.59 16.48
CA GLY A 119 2.96 3.34 16.22
C GLY A 119 3.28 3.24 14.74
N CYS A 120 4.51 3.55 14.41
CA CYS A 120 5.01 3.50 13.05
C CYS A 120 6.45 3.02 13.03
N GLU A 121 6.76 2.16 12.08
CA GLU A 121 8.10 1.68 11.80
C GLU A 121 8.49 2.04 10.37
N VAL A 122 9.65 2.64 10.21
CA VAL A 122 10.24 2.97 8.91
C VAL A 122 11.59 2.30 8.80
N VAL A 123 11.75 1.43 7.83
CA VAL A 123 13.03 0.80 7.52
C VAL A 123 13.53 1.30 6.18
N VAL A 124 14.76 1.76 6.13
CA VAL A 124 15.40 2.22 4.90
C VAL A 124 16.70 1.47 4.72
N SER A 125 16.88 0.82 3.57
CA SER A 125 18.08 0.06 3.25
C SER A 125 18.69 0.54 1.93
N GLY A 126 20.01 0.40 1.83
CA GLY A 126 20.76 0.79 0.64
C GLY A 126 22.03 1.57 0.97
N LYS A 127 22.58 2.29 0.02
CA LYS A 127 23.79 3.11 0.20
C LYS A 127 23.44 4.48 0.81
N LEU A 128 23.31 4.52 2.14
CA LEU A 128 22.81 5.71 2.85
C LEU A 128 23.85 6.82 3.05
N ARG A 129 25.12 6.47 3.21
CA ARG A 129 26.22 7.43 3.48
C ARG A 129 27.58 7.06 2.88
N GLY A 130 27.72 5.89 2.30
CA GLY A 130 28.99 5.40 1.80
C GLY A 130 28.80 4.34 0.74
N GLN A 131 29.89 3.76 0.26
CA GLN A 131 29.85 2.73 -0.77
C GLN A 131 29.18 1.42 -0.27
N ARG A 132 29.30 1.12 1.04
CA ARG A 132 28.69 -0.08 1.64
C ARG A 132 27.24 0.16 2.00
N ALA A 133 26.37 -0.74 1.54
CA ALA A 133 24.95 -0.71 1.89
C ALA A 133 24.74 -0.94 3.40
N LYS A 134 23.79 -0.19 3.96
CA LYS A 134 23.37 -0.27 5.36
C LYS A 134 21.85 -0.21 5.43
N SER A 135 21.28 -0.76 6.50
CA SER A 135 19.88 -0.51 6.84
C SER A 135 19.78 0.39 8.06
N MET A 136 18.81 1.28 8.05
CA MET A 136 18.44 2.09 9.21
C MET A 136 16.97 1.86 9.53
N LYS A 137 16.69 1.63 10.79
CA LYS A 137 15.34 1.41 11.31
C LYS A 137 14.98 2.57 12.23
N PHE A 138 13.81 3.16 11.99
CA PHE A 138 13.25 4.25 12.76
C PHE A 138 11.91 3.76 13.34
N LEU A 139 11.75 3.86 14.64
CA LEU A 139 10.59 3.38 15.37
C LEU A 139 10.02 4.54 16.18
N ASP A 140 8.69 4.59 16.25
CA ASP A 140 7.97 5.45 17.17
C ASP A 140 6.65 4.76 17.56
N GLY A 141 6.34 4.77 18.87
CA GLY A 141 5.15 4.17 19.42
C GLY A 141 5.16 2.63 19.49
N LEU A 142 3.97 2.04 19.51
CA LEU A 142 3.75 0.60 19.68
C LEU A 142 3.76 -0.11 18.34
N MET A 143 4.50 -1.22 18.24
CA MET A 143 4.52 -2.08 17.05
C MET A 143 4.12 -3.51 17.36
N ILE A 144 3.27 -4.08 16.51
CA ILE A 144 2.84 -5.49 16.56
C ILE A 144 3.52 -6.22 15.42
N HIS A 145 4.25 -7.30 15.74
CA HIS A 145 5.01 -8.07 14.74
C HIS A 145 4.50 -9.49 14.51
N SER A 146 3.65 -9.99 15.38
CA SER A 146 3.20 -11.38 15.34
C SER A 146 1.70 -11.51 15.65
N GLY A 147 1.13 -12.63 15.21
CA GLY A 147 -0.27 -12.92 15.40
C GLY A 147 -1.16 -12.44 14.25
N ASP A 148 -2.40 -12.89 14.26
CA ASP A 148 -3.39 -12.56 13.22
C ASP A 148 -3.76 -11.06 13.21
N SER A 149 -3.59 -10.40 14.36
CA SER A 149 -3.83 -8.95 14.51
C SER A 149 -3.00 -8.09 13.54
N VAL A 150 -1.84 -8.56 13.08
CA VAL A 150 -1.01 -7.85 12.10
C VAL A 150 -1.76 -7.67 10.78
N ASN A 151 -2.51 -8.66 10.34
CA ASN A 151 -3.23 -8.62 9.07
C ASN A 151 -4.36 -7.57 9.05
N TYR A 152 -4.95 -7.29 10.21
CA TYR A 152 -6.08 -6.37 10.33
C TYR A 152 -5.68 -4.94 10.70
N TYR A 153 -4.63 -4.78 11.48
CA TYR A 153 -4.27 -3.49 12.10
C TYR A 153 -2.98 -2.88 11.56
N VAL A 154 -2.18 -3.64 10.83
CA VAL A 154 -0.92 -3.13 10.28
C VAL A 154 -1.04 -2.96 8.78
N ASP A 155 -0.83 -1.74 8.30
CA ASP A 155 -0.72 -1.43 6.88
C ASP A 155 0.75 -1.40 6.49
N ILE A 156 1.10 -2.05 5.37
CA ILE A 156 2.48 -2.23 4.92
C ILE A 156 2.64 -1.67 3.52
N ALA A 157 3.64 -0.84 3.32
CA ALA A 157 4.01 -0.36 2.00
C ALA A 157 5.51 -0.52 1.75
N VAL A 158 5.88 -0.87 0.53
CA VAL A 158 7.27 -0.98 0.06
C VAL A 158 7.45 -0.01 -1.10
N TYR A 159 8.53 0.77 -1.06
CA TYR A 159 8.85 1.71 -2.12
C TYR A 159 10.34 1.66 -2.46
N HIS A 160 10.65 1.71 -3.73
CA HIS A 160 12.02 1.76 -4.24
C HIS A 160 12.32 3.17 -4.73
N VAL A 161 13.42 3.73 -4.25
CA VAL A 161 13.83 5.10 -4.56
C VAL A 161 15.18 5.10 -5.25
N LEU A 162 15.22 5.59 -6.49
CA LEU A 162 16.48 5.84 -7.19
C LEU A 162 16.94 7.26 -6.85
N LEU A 163 18.03 7.35 -6.08
CA LEU A 163 18.61 8.65 -5.74
C LEU A 163 19.35 9.25 -6.93
N ARG A 164 19.49 10.58 -6.94
CA ARG A 164 20.27 11.31 -7.97
C ARG A 164 21.72 10.84 -8.12
N GLN A 165 22.27 10.22 -7.08
CA GLN A 165 23.61 9.64 -7.07
C GLN A 165 23.70 8.28 -7.77
N GLY A 166 22.63 7.80 -8.43
CA GLY A 166 22.58 6.51 -9.08
C GLY A 166 22.46 5.31 -8.15
N PHE A 167 22.18 5.55 -6.86
CA PHE A 167 21.98 4.49 -5.89
C PHE A 167 20.50 4.27 -5.60
N GLU A 168 20.09 3.02 -5.67
CA GLU A 168 18.76 2.61 -5.28
C GLU A 168 18.68 2.47 -3.75
N LEU A 169 17.73 3.18 -3.15
CA LEU A 169 17.30 2.96 -1.78
C LEU A 169 16.00 2.16 -1.82
N SER A 170 16.00 1.00 -1.20
CA SER A 170 14.79 0.26 -0.92
C SER A 170 14.28 0.66 0.46
N CYS A 171 13.03 1.08 0.54
CA CYS A 171 12.28 1.17 1.80
C CYS A 171 11.48 -0.12 1.93
N PRO A 172 12.06 -1.21 2.45
CA PRO A 172 11.49 -2.55 2.32
C PRO A 172 10.25 -2.76 3.18
N ARG A 173 9.96 -1.88 4.13
CA ARG A 173 8.80 -2.11 4.99
C ARG A 173 8.39 -0.88 5.78
N TRP A 174 7.14 -0.46 5.58
CA TRP A 174 6.43 0.48 6.43
C TRP A 174 5.39 -0.30 7.21
N HIS A 175 5.48 -0.30 8.52
CA HIS A 175 4.46 -0.86 9.37
C HIS A 175 3.73 0.28 10.06
N PHE A 176 2.46 0.43 9.76
CA PHE A 176 1.57 1.34 10.48
C PHE A 176 0.65 0.53 11.36
N ASN A 177 0.68 0.78 12.63
CA ASN A 177 -0.28 0.22 13.55
C ASN A 177 -1.50 1.17 13.62
N SER A 178 -2.45 0.99 12.72
CA SER A 178 -3.74 1.70 12.75
C SER A 178 -4.65 1.09 13.80
N ALA A 179 -4.20 1.03 15.06
CA ALA A 179 -5.01 0.49 16.11
C ALA A 179 -6.14 1.46 16.46
N PHE A 180 -7.35 1.03 16.18
CA PHE A 180 -8.56 1.49 16.84
C PHE A 180 -8.96 2.97 16.65
N LEU A 181 -9.39 3.32 15.46
CA LEU A 181 -10.56 4.20 15.36
C LEU A 181 -11.76 3.27 15.12
N GLY A 182 -12.64 3.19 16.12
CA GLY A 182 -13.82 2.38 16.05
C GLY A 182 -14.61 2.66 14.77
N GLY A 183 -14.95 1.61 14.04
CA GLY A 183 -16.04 1.62 13.09
C GLY A 183 -15.72 1.65 11.61
N TRP A 184 -14.51 1.36 11.16
CA TRP A 184 -14.30 1.08 9.73
C TRP A 184 -13.81 -0.38 9.59
N SER A 185 -14.78 -1.28 9.53
CA SER A 185 -14.59 -2.59 8.93
C SER A 185 -14.06 -2.37 7.51
N LYS A 186 -12.93 -2.98 7.16
CA LYS A 186 -12.65 -3.29 5.78
C LYS A 186 -13.85 -4.11 5.30
N GLN A 187 -14.78 -3.48 4.62
CA GLN A 187 -15.78 -4.21 3.87
C GLN A 187 -15.01 -4.93 2.76
N SER A 188 -14.96 -6.23 2.96
CA SER A 188 -14.53 -7.21 1.96
C SER A 188 -15.37 -7.13 0.73
#